data_cf452cb619d520f12b204746dabd2aac
#
_entry.id   cf452cb619d520f12b204746dabd2aac
#
_cell.length_a   1.000
_cell.length_b   1.000
_cell.length_c   1.000
_cell.angle_alpha   90.00
_cell.angle_beta   90.00
_cell.angle_gamma   90.00
#
_symmetry.space_group_name_H-M   'P 1'
#
loop_
_entity.id
_entity.type
_entity.pdbx_description
1 polymer ?
#
loop_
_entity_poly.entity_id
_entity_poly.type
_entity_poly.pdbx_seq_one_letter_code
_entity_poly.pdbx_strand_id
1 'polypeptide(L)'
;MDQEKQPLKVYYSSGEVADMFGVNTSLIRFWEKEFDVIKPHKNKKGNRQFTKADIDNFHLIYHLVKEKGMTLKGAQMKIRENKAETETNFEVVKRLKAIKEELLQIKDQLQ
;
A
#
# COMPACT_ATOMS: atom_id res chain seq x y z
N MET A 1 -4.07 15.90 23.28
CA MET A 1 -3.09 15.13 22.58
C MET A 1 -2.97 15.61 21.15
N ASP A 2 -1.88 16.29 20.94
CA ASP A 2 -1.69 17.01 19.68
C ASP A 2 -1.35 16.12 18.50
N GLN A 3 -1.03 14.86 18.77
CA GLN A 3 -0.70 13.90 17.72
C GLN A 3 -1.86 13.65 16.76
N GLU A 4 -3.09 13.70 17.26
CA GLU A 4 -4.27 13.51 16.44
C GLU A 4 -4.53 14.69 15.50
N LYS A 5 -3.95 15.83 15.78
CA LYS A 5 -4.13 17.05 15.01
C LYS A 5 -3.02 17.33 14.01
N GLN A 6 -1.98 16.50 13.98
CA GLN A 6 -0.92 16.64 13.01
C GLN A 6 -1.45 16.30 11.63
N PRO A 7 -1.22 17.12 10.61
CA PRO A 7 -1.66 16.78 9.28
C PRO A 7 -0.97 15.52 8.81
N LEU A 8 -1.75 14.63 8.17
CA LEU A 8 -1.19 13.43 7.58
C LEU A 8 -0.25 13.83 6.45
N LYS A 9 0.95 13.28 6.49
CA LYS A 9 1.90 13.51 5.43
C LYS A 9 1.46 12.72 4.20
N VAL A 10 1.33 13.41 3.08
CA VAL A 10 0.84 12.81 1.83
C VAL A 10 1.97 12.12 1.07
N TYR A 11 3.17 12.74 1.08
CA TYR A 11 4.31 12.23 0.33
C TYR A 11 5.54 12.10 1.21
N TYR A 12 6.35 11.08 0.89
CA TYR A 12 7.59 10.79 1.57
C TYR A 12 8.72 10.72 0.55
N SER A 13 9.89 11.24 0.92
CA SER A 13 11.08 11.16 0.07
C SER A 13 11.70 9.76 0.13
N SER A 14 12.60 9.45 -0.82
CA SER A 14 13.35 8.20 -0.79
C SER A 14 14.14 8.04 0.50
N GLY A 15 14.75 9.13 0.99
CA GLY A 15 15.49 9.12 2.25
C GLY A 15 14.61 8.82 3.44
N GLU A 16 13.43 9.41 3.50
CA GLU A 16 12.48 9.14 4.58
C GLU A 16 12.01 7.68 4.58
N VAL A 17 11.72 7.14 3.40
CA VAL A 17 11.33 5.73 3.28
C VAL A 17 12.48 4.82 3.70
N ALA A 18 13.70 5.11 3.24
CA ALA A 18 14.89 4.35 3.63
C ALA A 18 15.08 4.32 5.14
N ASP A 19 14.89 5.48 5.79
CA ASP A 19 15.02 5.59 7.26
C ASP A 19 13.96 4.73 7.97
N MET A 20 12.74 4.69 7.46
CA MET A 20 11.66 3.89 8.04
C MET A 20 12.02 2.39 8.08
N PHE A 21 12.76 1.92 7.09
CA PHE A 21 13.11 0.50 6.98
C PHE A 21 14.55 0.20 7.43
N GLY A 22 15.30 1.22 7.84
CA GLY A 22 16.69 1.05 8.25
C GLY A 22 17.58 0.53 7.11
N VAL A 23 17.34 0.98 5.89
CA VAL A 23 18.07 0.55 4.70
C VAL A 23 18.62 1.76 3.95
N ASN A 24 19.49 1.51 2.98
CA ASN A 24 20.03 2.57 2.13
C ASN A 24 19.01 3.03 1.11
N THR A 25 19.08 4.30 0.74
CA THR A 25 18.24 4.88 -0.31
C THR A 25 18.35 4.12 -1.64
N SER A 26 19.55 3.63 -1.95
CA SER A 26 19.76 2.85 -3.18
C SER A 26 18.95 1.56 -3.20
N LEU A 27 18.70 0.93 -2.05
CA LEU A 27 17.85 -0.25 -1.99
C LEU A 27 16.38 0.11 -2.27
N ILE A 28 15.92 1.24 -1.75
CA ILE A 28 14.56 1.73 -2.04
C ILE A 28 14.39 1.97 -3.53
N ARG A 29 15.36 2.60 -4.19
CA ARG A 29 15.33 2.84 -5.64
C ARG A 29 15.40 1.54 -6.44
N PHE A 30 16.18 0.57 -5.94
CA PHE A 30 16.26 -0.74 -6.58
C PHE A 30 14.91 -1.44 -6.53
N TRP A 31 14.26 -1.46 -5.37
CA TRP A 31 12.94 -2.05 -5.22
C TRP A 31 11.87 -1.33 -6.05
N GLU A 32 11.94 -0.01 -6.13
CA GLU A 32 11.06 0.76 -7.01
C GLU A 32 11.15 0.28 -8.45
N LYS A 33 12.36 0.01 -8.91
CA LYS A 33 12.60 -0.46 -10.27
C LYS A 33 12.11 -1.91 -10.48
N GLU A 34 12.33 -2.75 -9.49
CA GLU A 34 12.04 -4.19 -9.60
C GLU A 34 10.59 -4.56 -9.33
N PHE A 35 9.86 -3.72 -8.60
CA PHE A 35 8.47 -3.99 -8.21
C PHE A 35 7.53 -2.95 -8.81
N ASP A 36 6.72 -3.38 -9.76
CA ASP A 36 5.76 -2.50 -10.47
C ASP A 36 4.71 -1.90 -9.55
N VAL A 37 4.46 -2.53 -8.40
CA VAL A 37 3.48 -2.05 -7.42
C VAL A 37 3.90 -0.73 -6.79
N ILE A 38 5.19 -0.41 -6.80
CA ILE A 38 5.72 0.86 -6.30
C ILE A 38 5.69 1.88 -7.43
N LYS A 39 4.84 2.89 -7.29
CA LYS A 39 4.66 3.92 -8.32
C LYS A 39 4.71 5.31 -7.70
N PRO A 40 5.92 5.82 -7.41
CA PRO A 40 6.03 7.14 -6.82
C PRO A 40 5.64 8.22 -7.80
N HIS A 41 5.08 9.27 -7.27
CA HIS A 41 4.85 10.49 -8.02
C HIS A 41 6.16 11.30 -8.10
N LYS A 42 6.43 11.94 -9.21
CA LYS A 42 7.58 12.85 -9.34
C LYS A 42 7.09 14.29 -9.34
N ASN A 43 7.71 15.13 -8.51
CA ASN A 43 7.39 16.55 -8.50
C ASN A 43 8.06 17.26 -9.68
N LYS A 44 7.86 18.57 -9.79
CA LYS A 44 8.40 19.37 -10.89
C LYS A 44 9.94 19.36 -10.94
N LYS A 45 10.58 19.12 -9.81
CA LYS A 45 12.04 19.04 -9.72
C LYS A 45 12.57 17.65 -10.05
N GLY A 46 11.70 16.69 -10.34
CA GLY A 46 12.10 15.33 -10.64
C GLY A 46 12.34 14.47 -9.40
N ASN A 47 12.03 14.97 -8.20
CA ASN A 47 12.17 14.22 -6.96
C ASN A 47 11.03 13.23 -6.78
N ARG A 48 11.35 12.03 -6.28
CA ARG A 48 10.35 11.01 -6.01
C ARG A 48 9.52 11.35 -4.78
N GLN A 49 8.22 11.15 -4.89
CA GLN A 49 7.27 11.35 -3.80
C GLN A 49 6.48 10.05 -3.62
N PHE A 50 6.80 9.31 -2.55
CA PHE A 50 6.15 8.04 -2.25
C PHE A 50 4.91 8.29 -1.39
N THR A 51 3.83 7.60 -1.72
CA THR A 51 2.57 7.69 -0.97
C THR A 51 2.55 6.67 0.15
N LYS A 52 1.55 6.75 1.03
CA LYS A 52 1.36 5.74 2.07
C LYS A 52 1.12 4.36 1.44
N ALA A 53 0.41 4.28 0.33
CA ALA A 53 0.20 3.02 -0.37
C ALA A 53 1.54 2.41 -0.82
N ASP A 54 2.45 3.24 -1.31
CA ASP A 54 3.79 2.78 -1.66
C ASP A 54 4.53 2.26 -0.43
N ILE A 55 4.41 2.93 0.70
CA ILE A 55 5.06 2.51 1.94
C ILE A 55 4.52 1.16 2.40
N ASP A 56 3.21 0.96 2.32
CA ASP A 56 2.59 -0.33 2.65
C ASP A 56 3.13 -1.44 1.75
N ASN A 57 3.32 -1.15 0.47
CA ASN A 57 3.92 -2.09 -0.47
C ASN A 57 5.39 -2.37 -0.15
N PHE A 58 6.14 -1.36 0.30
CA PHE A 58 7.52 -1.57 0.77
C PHE A 58 7.56 -2.46 2.00
N HIS A 59 6.61 -2.34 2.92
CA HIS A 59 6.51 -3.24 4.07
C HIS A 59 6.36 -4.69 3.62
N LEU A 60 5.51 -4.92 2.64
CA LEU A 60 5.29 -6.25 2.09
C LEU A 60 6.56 -6.78 1.40
N ILE A 61 7.22 -5.95 0.59
CA ILE A 61 8.47 -6.32 -0.06
C ILE A 61 9.54 -6.67 0.97
N TYR A 62 9.71 -5.82 1.98
CA TYR A 62 10.68 -6.05 3.06
C TYR A 62 10.42 -7.38 3.74
N HIS A 63 9.16 -7.66 4.07
CA HIS A 63 8.78 -8.90 4.72
C HIS A 63 9.12 -10.12 3.85
N LEU A 64 8.79 -10.08 2.58
CA LEU A 64 9.03 -11.20 1.67
C LEU A 64 10.52 -11.42 1.38
N VAL A 65 11.25 -10.35 1.12
CA VAL A 65 12.65 -10.44 0.68
C VAL A 65 13.60 -10.56 1.87
N LYS A 66 13.46 -9.71 2.88
CA LYS A 66 14.40 -9.65 4.00
C LYS A 66 14.05 -10.61 5.12
N GLU A 67 12.78 -10.76 5.44
CA GLU A 67 12.38 -11.61 6.56
C GLU A 67 12.15 -13.05 6.14
N LYS A 68 11.48 -13.28 5.01
CA LYS A 68 11.25 -14.63 4.48
C LYS A 68 12.36 -15.13 3.57
N GLY A 69 13.23 -14.24 3.10
CA GLY A 69 14.35 -14.63 2.24
C GLY A 69 13.93 -15.10 0.84
N MET A 70 12.80 -14.62 0.33
CA MET A 70 12.37 -14.96 -1.02
C MET A 70 13.24 -14.31 -2.08
N THR A 71 13.33 -14.93 -3.25
CA THR A 71 13.98 -14.33 -4.40
C THR A 71 13.15 -13.13 -4.88
N LEU A 72 13.78 -12.22 -5.61
CA LEU A 72 13.05 -11.08 -6.20
C LEU A 72 11.88 -11.55 -7.06
N LYS A 73 12.13 -12.53 -7.92
CA LYS A 73 11.10 -13.06 -8.80
C LYS A 73 9.95 -13.69 -8.02
N GLY A 74 10.27 -14.46 -6.98
CA GLY A 74 9.26 -15.06 -6.10
C GLY A 74 8.43 -14.02 -5.39
N ALA A 75 9.10 -12.98 -4.86
CA ALA A 75 8.42 -11.87 -4.19
C ALA A 75 7.53 -11.09 -5.17
N GLN A 76 8.00 -10.82 -6.38
CA GLN A 76 7.20 -10.16 -7.42
C GLN A 76 5.92 -10.95 -7.72
N MET A 77 6.03 -12.25 -7.87
CA MET A 77 4.88 -13.11 -8.14
C MET A 77 3.90 -13.11 -6.98
N LYS A 78 4.41 -13.19 -5.76
CA LYS A 78 3.58 -13.21 -4.55
C LYS A 78 2.80 -11.91 -4.39
N ILE A 79 3.43 -10.79 -4.66
CA ILE A 79 2.79 -9.47 -4.58
C ILE A 79 1.68 -9.34 -5.62
N ARG A 80 1.90 -9.83 -6.84
CA ARG A 80 0.87 -9.82 -7.88
C ARG A 80 -0.34 -10.65 -7.48
N GLU A 81 -0.13 -11.83 -6.91
CA GLU A 81 -1.20 -12.68 -6.41
C GLU A 81 -1.98 -11.99 -5.29
N ASN A 82 -1.28 -11.43 -4.32
CA ASN A 82 -1.91 -10.73 -3.19
C ASN A 82 -2.72 -9.51 -3.66
N LYS A 83 -2.22 -8.78 -4.65
CA LYS A 83 -2.93 -7.64 -5.20
C LYS A 83 -4.26 -8.08 -5.83
N ALA A 84 -4.24 -9.14 -6.62
CA ALA A 84 -5.44 -9.68 -7.25
C ALA A 84 -6.46 -10.14 -6.20
N GLU A 85 -6.02 -10.85 -5.17
CA GLU A 85 -6.88 -11.29 -4.07
C GLU A 85 -7.47 -10.10 -3.31
N THR A 86 -6.65 -9.11 -3.02
CA THR A 86 -7.08 -7.92 -2.27
C THR A 86 -8.15 -7.16 -3.06
N GLU A 87 -7.96 -7.00 -4.36
CA GLU A 87 -8.94 -6.33 -5.21
C GLU A 87 -10.26 -7.10 -5.25
N THR A 88 -10.19 -8.43 -5.38
CA THR A 88 -11.38 -9.29 -5.37
C THR A 88 -12.10 -9.20 -4.03
N ASN A 89 -11.37 -9.28 -2.92
CA ASN A 89 -11.97 -9.19 -1.59
C ASN A 89 -12.61 -7.83 -1.34
N PHE A 90 -12.00 -6.77 -1.83
CA PHE A 90 -12.55 -5.42 -1.72
C PHE A 90 -13.91 -5.32 -2.42
N GLU A 91 -14.02 -5.87 -3.62
CA GLU A 91 -15.28 -5.88 -4.36
C GLU A 91 -16.37 -6.68 -3.65
N VAL A 92 -16.02 -7.83 -3.10
CA VAL A 92 -16.94 -8.67 -2.33
C VAL A 92 -17.45 -7.91 -1.11
N VAL A 93 -16.56 -7.30 -0.34
CA VAL A 93 -16.92 -6.53 0.87
C VAL A 93 -17.83 -5.36 0.49
N LYS A 94 -17.53 -4.67 -0.61
CA LYS A 94 -18.34 -3.56 -1.10
C LYS A 94 -19.77 -3.99 -1.41
N ARG A 95 -19.93 -5.15 -2.06
CA ARG A 95 -21.25 -5.71 -2.38
C ARG A 95 -22.02 -6.08 -1.12
N LEU A 96 -21.33 -6.69 -0.15
CA LEU A 96 -21.96 -7.08 1.11
C LEU A 96 -22.47 -5.87 1.89
N LYS A 97 -21.71 -4.77 1.89
CA LYS A 97 -22.14 -3.52 2.51
C LYS A 97 -23.40 -2.96 1.84
N ALA A 98 -23.44 -2.98 0.51
CA ALA A 98 -24.59 -2.49 -0.23
C ALA A 98 -25.84 -3.31 0.09
N ILE A 99 -25.72 -4.63 0.13
CA ILE A 99 -26.82 -5.53 0.49
C ILE A 99 -27.31 -5.24 1.91
N LYS A 100 -26.40 -5.06 2.84
CA LYS A 100 -26.74 -4.74 4.24
C LYS A 100 -27.55 -3.45 4.32
N GLU A 101 -27.12 -2.43 3.60
CA GLU A 101 -27.84 -1.15 3.57
C GLU A 101 -29.25 -1.29 3.00
N GLU A 102 -29.41 -2.05 1.93
CA GLU A 102 -30.72 -2.32 1.34
C GLU A 102 -31.65 -3.02 2.32
N LEU A 103 -31.13 -4.03 3.04
CA LEU A 103 -31.91 -4.76 4.03
C LEU A 103 -32.33 -3.86 5.19
N LEU A 104 -31.46 -2.95 5.62
CA LEU A 104 -31.80 -2.00 6.68
C LEU A 104 -32.91 -1.03 6.24
N GLN A 105 -32.85 -0.58 5.00
CA GLN A 105 -33.89 0.29 4.45
C GLN A 105 -35.25 -0.41 4.40
N ILE A 106 -35.26 -1.66 3.97
CA ILE A 106 -36.50 -2.47 3.92
C ILE A 106 -37.08 -2.62 5.33
N LYS A 107 -36.20 -2.89 6.32
CA LYS A 107 -36.62 -3.01 7.72
C LYS A 107 -37.29 -1.72 8.21
N ASP A 108 -36.70 -0.58 7.92
CA ASP A 108 -37.25 0.72 8.32
C ASP A 108 -38.62 0.98 7.68
N GLN A 109 -38.80 0.57 6.41
CA GLN A 109 -40.07 0.74 5.71
C GLN A 109 -41.18 -0.14 6.29
N LEU A 110 -40.83 -1.28 6.86
CA LEU A 110 -41.79 -2.21 7.46
C LEU A 110 -42.25 -1.78 8.84
N GLN A 111 -41.54 -0.86 9.46
CA GLN A 111 -41.92 -0.31 10.77
C GLN A 111 -42.74 0.95 10.61
#